data_93e1da56e0f7fb0393f35242fab46a24
#
_entry.id   93e1da56e0f7fb0393f35242fab46a24
#
_cell.length_a   1.000
_cell.length_b   1.000
_cell.length_c   1.000
_cell.angle_alpha   90.00
_cell.angle_beta   90.00
_cell.angle_gamma   90.00
#
_symmetry.space_group_name_H-M   'P 1'
#
loop_
_entity.id
_entity.type
_entity.pdbx_description
1 polymer ?
#
loop_
_entity_poly.entity_id
_entity_poly.type
_entity_poly.pdbx_seq_one_letter_code
_entity_poly.pdbx_strand_id
1 'polypeptide(L)'
;VLASDMGQYYTPKEISEVMARILTFGKADEDNFSIYDPAVGSASLLITTASHMKHSSQRGAIKYFGQEKDATPYRLARMNLMMHNIEYNDIQIHHADTLESDWPDGVIEGKDTPRMFDAVMANPPYSAHWNNKDREDDPRFREYGIAPKTKADYSFLLHCLYHTKESGRVAIILPHGVLFRGAAEG
;
A
#
# COMPACT_ATOMS: atom_id res chain seq x y z
N VAL A 1 6.47 22.11 -15.45
CA VAL A 1 5.18 21.66 -14.89
C VAL A 1 5.00 20.16 -15.10
N LEU A 2 5.32 19.58 -16.26
CA LEU A 2 5.14 18.13 -16.55
C LEU A 2 6.15 17.20 -15.85
N ALA A 3 7.30 17.69 -15.43
CA ALA A 3 8.33 16.85 -14.79
C ALA A 3 8.08 16.61 -13.29
N SER A 4 7.33 17.49 -12.61
CA SER A 4 6.99 17.33 -11.19
C SER A 4 5.92 16.25 -10.96
N ASP A 5 4.99 16.12 -11.91
CA ASP A 5 3.88 15.16 -11.76
C ASP A 5 4.30 13.72 -12.09
N MET A 6 5.27 13.53 -13.00
CA MET A 6 5.78 12.19 -13.32
C MET A 6 6.68 11.59 -12.24
N GLY A 7 7.32 12.41 -11.41
CA GLY A 7 8.18 11.95 -10.31
C GLY A 7 7.41 11.38 -9.11
N GLN A 8 6.12 11.67 -8.98
CA GLN A 8 5.28 11.16 -7.88
C GLN A 8 4.92 9.68 -8.00
N TYR A 9 5.04 9.08 -9.20
CA TYR A 9 4.59 7.72 -9.47
C TYR A 9 5.70 6.67 -9.50
N TYR A 10 6.94 7.07 -9.21
CA TYR A 10 8.08 6.16 -9.33
C TYR A 10 8.94 6.14 -8.08
N THR A 11 9.06 4.96 -7.47
CA THR A 11 10.00 4.72 -6.38
C THR A 11 11.36 4.35 -6.97
N PRO A 12 12.48 5.00 -6.58
CA PRO A 12 13.80 4.62 -7.02
C PRO A 12 14.08 3.13 -6.80
N LYS A 13 14.74 2.51 -7.77
CA LYS A 13 14.98 1.05 -7.76
C LYS A 13 15.68 0.58 -6.49
N GLU A 14 16.66 1.29 -6.03
CA GLU A 14 17.46 0.95 -4.84
C GLU A 14 16.59 0.93 -3.57
N ILE A 15 15.66 1.87 -3.47
CA ILE A 15 14.72 1.94 -2.34
C ILE A 15 13.72 0.79 -2.42
N SER A 16 13.18 0.52 -3.62
CA SER A 16 12.28 -0.61 -3.85
C SER A 16 12.93 -1.93 -3.49
N GLU A 17 14.20 -2.13 -3.82
CA GLU A 17 15.00 -3.32 -3.47
C GLU A 17 15.18 -3.47 -1.96
N VAL A 18 15.48 -2.38 -1.24
CA VAL A 18 15.60 -2.41 0.23
C VAL A 18 14.28 -2.78 0.87
N MET A 19 13.17 -2.15 0.44
CA MET A 19 11.83 -2.47 0.93
C MET A 19 11.48 -3.93 0.68
N ALA A 20 11.69 -4.42 -0.54
CA ALA A 20 11.42 -5.80 -0.92
C ALA A 20 12.17 -6.81 -0.03
N ARG A 21 13.46 -6.58 0.22
CA ARG A 21 14.28 -7.42 1.11
C ARG A 21 13.77 -7.44 2.55
N ILE A 22 13.34 -6.29 3.08
CA ILE A 22 12.76 -6.20 4.42
C ILE A 22 11.46 -7.01 4.49
N LEU A 23 10.58 -6.84 3.51
CA LEU A 23 9.26 -7.46 3.48
C LEU A 23 9.32 -8.99 3.31
N THR A 24 10.27 -9.48 2.52
CA THR A 24 10.40 -10.92 2.20
C THR A 24 11.43 -11.67 3.05
N PHE A 25 12.11 -10.97 3.97
CA PHE A 25 13.16 -11.60 4.79
C PHE A 25 12.63 -12.79 5.60
N GLY A 26 13.18 -13.98 5.37
CA GLY A 26 12.76 -15.22 6.01
C GLY A 26 11.41 -15.78 5.51
N LYS A 27 10.81 -15.17 4.46
CA LYS A 27 9.50 -15.54 3.91
C LYS A 27 9.55 -15.95 2.43
N ALA A 28 10.73 -16.00 1.85
CA ALA A 28 10.91 -16.22 0.41
C ALA A 28 10.35 -17.56 -0.10
N ASP A 29 10.12 -18.53 0.76
CA ASP A 29 9.57 -19.86 0.46
C ASP A 29 8.07 -20.01 0.81
N GLU A 30 7.41 -18.96 1.30
CA GLU A 30 5.99 -19.02 1.65
C GLU A 30 5.11 -19.10 0.39
N ASP A 31 4.13 -19.99 0.42
CA ASP A 31 3.09 -20.11 -0.60
C ASP A 31 1.87 -19.24 -0.26
N ASN A 32 1.10 -18.85 -1.29
CA ASN A 32 -0.08 -17.98 -1.15
C ASN A 32 0.23 -16.64 -0.46
N PHE A 33 1.42 -16.11 -0.72
CA PHE A 33 1.88 -14.86 -0.15
C PHE A 33 1.09 -13.68 -0.74
N SER A 34 0.51 -12.87 0.13
CA SER A 34 -0.30 -11.71 -0.27
C SER A 34 0.47 -10.41 -0.06
N ILE A 35 0.56 -9.61 -1.12
CA ILE A 35 1.23 -8.32 -1.09
C ILE A 35 0.24 -7.20 -1.42
N TYR A 36 0.36 -6.07 -0.72
CA TYR A 36 -0.57 -4.95 -0.85
C TYR A 36 0.15 -3.59 -0.89
N ASP A 37 -0.28 -2.74 -1.82
CA ASP A 37 0.16 -1.35 -1.92
C ASP A 37 -1.05 -0.41 -2.00
N PRO A 38 -1.33 0.41 -0.96
CA PRO A 38 -2.45 1.35 -0.94
C PRO A 38 -2.28 2.58 -1.82
N ALA A 39 -1.12 2.78 -2.44
CA ALA A 39 -0.81 3.87 -3.37
C ALA A 39 0.01 3.33 -4.55
N VAL A 40 -0.56 2.36 -5.25
CA VAL A 40 0.15 1.40 -6.09
C VAL A 40 0.89 2.02 -7.29
N GLY A 41 0.49 3.20 -7.75
CA GLY A 41 1.13 3.89 -8.87
C GLY A 41 1.26 3.00 -10.10
N SER A 42 2.48 2.68 -10.49
CA SER A 42 2.79 1.77 -11.61
C SER A 42 2.87 0.28 -11.22
N ALA A 43 2.65 -0.07 -9.96
CA ALA A 43 2.86 -1.39 -9.36
C ALA A 43 4.34 -1.85 -9.30
N SER A 44 5.29 -0.95 -9.45
CA SER A 44 6.72 -1.31 -9.43
C SER A 44 7.17 -1.89 -8.10
N LEU A 45 6.65 -1.39 -6.97
CA LEU A 45 6.93 -1.94 -5.64
C LEU A 45 6.41 -3.36 -5.48
N LEU A 46 5.19 -3.65 -5.95
CA LEU A 46 4.61 -5.00 -5.93
C LEU A 46 5.48 -5.97 -6.74
N ILE A 47 5.86 -5.58 -7.97
CA ILE A 47 6.68 -6.39 -8.87
C ILE A 47 8.05 -6.66 -8.25
N THR A 48 8.72 -5.62 -7.73
CA THR A 48 10.03 -5.77 -7.09
C THR A 48 9.93 -6.69 -5.87
N THR A 49 8.91 -6.53 -5.02
CA THR A 49 8.73 -7.39 -3.84
C THR A 49 8.50 -8.85 -4.23
N ALA A 50 7.65 -9.09 -5.22
CA ALA A 50 7.39 -10.43 -5.73
C ALA A 50 8.66 -11.11 -6.29
N SER A 51 9.55 -10.36 -6.94
CA SER A 51 10.80 -10.90 -7.51
C SER A 51 11.75 -11.48 -6.46
N HIS A 52 11.59 -11.14 -5.19
CA HIS A 52 12.36 -11.69 -4.07
C HIS A 52 11.76 -12.99 -3.50
N MET A 53 10.59 -13.43 -3.99
CA MET A 53 9.96 -14.69 -3.60
C MET A 53 10.41 -15.81 -4.55
N LYS A 54 10.82 -16.96 -4.02
CA LYS A 54 11.35 -18.08 -4.84
C LYS A 54 10.33 -18.64 -5.82
N HIS A 55 9.06 -18.63 -5.45
CA HIS A 55 7.97 -19.18 -6.27
C HIS A 55 7.20 -18.11 -7.04
N SER A 56 7.77 -16.92 -7.23
CA SER A 56 7.09 -15.78 -7.89
C SER A 56 6.58 -16.07 -9.31
N SER A 57 7.21 -17.03 -10.01
CA SER A 57 6.78 -17.48 -11.34
C SER A 57 5.69 -18.54 -11.33
N GLN A 58 5.34 -19.10 -10.18
CA GLN A 58 4.28 -20.09 -10.07
C GLN A 58 2.92 -19.42 -9.97
N ARG A 59 1.94 -19.94 -10.71
CA ARG A 59 0.56 -19.43 -10.66
C ARG A 59 0.00 -19.54 -9.26
N GLY A 60 -0.56 -18.43 -8.78
CA GLY A 60 -1.23 -18.39 -7.49
C GLY A 60 -0.30 -18.33 -6.27
N ALA A 61 1.03 -18.42 -6.46
CA ALA A 61 1.98 -18.35 -5.35
C ALA A 61 1.95 -16.98 -4.66
N ILE A 62 1.70 -15.91 -5.43
CA ILE A 62 1.58 -14.55 -4.92
C ILE A 62 0.26 -13.94 -5.36
N LYS A 63 -0.39 -13.23 -4.45
CA LYS A 63 -1.59 -12.44 -4.73
C LYS A 63 -1.26 -10.95 -4.61
N TYR A 64 -1.57 -10.20 -5.64
CA TYR A 64 -1.24 -8.79 -5.78
C TYR A 64 -2.46 -7.92 -5.52
N PHE A 65 -2.40 -7.10 -4.50
CA PHE A 65 -3.46 -6.17 -4.13
C PHE A 65 -2.95 -4.74 -4.20
N GLY A 66 -3.82 -3.81 -4.57
CA GLY A 66 -3.46 -2.40 -4.56
C GLY A 66 -4.65 -1.48 -4.73
N GLN A 67 -4.48 -0.24 -4.30
CA GLN A 67 -5.39 0.85 -4.58
C GLN A 67 -4.67 1.98 -5.29
N GLU A 68 -5.38 2.64 -6.19
CA GLU A 68 -4.89 3.82 -6.90
C GLU A 68 -6.06 4.78 -7.15
N LYS A 69 -5.86 6.02 -6.75
CA LYS A 69 -6.85 7.08 -6.90
C LYS A 69 -6.98 7.58 -8.33
N ASP A 70 -5.85 7.69 -9.03
CA ASP A 70 -5.80 8.27 -10.35
C ASP A 70 -5.94 7.22 -11.45
N ALA A 71 -6.84 7.49 -12.42
CA ALA A 71 -7.19 6.54 -13.46
C ALA A 71 -6.01 6.14 -14.36
N THR A 72 -5.06 7.04 -14.61
CA THR A 72 -3.92 6.76 -15.48
C THR A 72 -2.92 5.79 -14.84
N PRO A 73 -2.37 6.04 -13.62
CA PRO A 73 -1.54 5.06 -12.95
C PRO A 73 -2.28 3.77 -12.61
N TYR A 74 -3.57 3.80 -12.26
CA TYR A 74 -4.38 2.59 -12.09
C TYR A 74 -4.33 1.66 -13.32
N ARG A 75 -4.53 2.22 -14.52
CA ARG A 75 -4.45 1.43 -15.77
C ARG A 75 -3.03 0.94 -16.03
N LEU A 76 -2.04 1.80 -15.76
CA LEU A 76 -0.63 1.46 -15.90
C LEU A 76 -0.23 0.31 -14.97
N ALA A 77 -0.64 0.34 -13.70
CA ALA A 77 -0.39 -0.74 -12.75
C ALA A 77 -0.87 -2.10 -13.26
N ARG A 78 -2.13 -2.17 -13.69
CA ARG A 78 -2.73 -3.40 -14.21
C ARG A 78 -2.01 -3.90 -15.47
N MET A 79 -1.71 -3.01 -16.40
CA MET A 79 -0.96 -3.35 -17.60
C MET A 79 0.45 -3.85 -17.27
N ASN A 80 1.14 -3.18 -16.36
CA ASN A 80 2.49 -3.54 -15.96
C ASN A 80 2.54 -4.93 -15.30
N LEU A 81 1.61 -5.24 -14.39
CA LEU A 81 1.49 -6.57 -13.79
C LEU A 81 1.27 -7.66 -14.84
N MET A 82 0.36 -7.43 -15.79
CA MET A 82 0.11 -8.37 -16.90
C MET A 82 1.33 -8.55 -17.81
N MET A 83 2.08 -7.48 -18.09
CA MET A 83 3.33 -7.56 -18.88
C MET A 83 4.44 -8.35 -18.18
N HIS A 84 4.38 -8.47 -16.86
CA HIS A 84 5.27 -9.33 -16.05
C HIS A 84 4.73 -10.76 -15.90
N ASN A 85 3.78 -11.17 -16.77
CA ASN A 85 3.17 -12.50 -16.80
C ASN A 85 2.43 -12.91 -15.51
N ILE A 86 1.95 -11.93 -14.74
CA ILE A 86 1.12 -12.20 -13.57
C ILE A 86 -0.29 -12.50 -14.05
N GLU A 87 -0.85 -13.62 -13.59
CA GLU A 87 -2.18 -14.06 -13.98
C GLU A 87 -3.26 -13.08 -13.52
N TYR A 88 -4.25 -12.85 -14.38
CA TYR A 88 -5.34 -11.92 -14.11
C TYR A 88 -6.06 -12.19 -12.77
N ASN A 89 -6.23 -13.48 -12.43
CA ASN A 89 -6.90 -13.89 -11.18
C ASN A 89 -6.05 -13.64 -9.91
N ASP A 90 -4.76 -13.33 -10.08
CA ASP A 90 -3.86 -13.00 -8.99
C ASP A 90 -3.74 -11.48 -8.78
N ILE A 91 -4.35 -10.68 -9.68
CA ILE A 91 -4.30 -9.21 -9.67
C ILE A 91 -5.62 -8.65 -9.17
N GLN A 92 -5.59 -7.92 -8.06
CA GLN A 92 -6.71 -7.19 -7.49
C GLN A 92 -6.32 -5.74 -7.22
N ILE A 93 -6.33 -4.91 -8.26
CA ILE A 93 -6.08 -3.47 -8.15
C ILE A 93 -7.42 -2.74 -8.22
N HIS A 94 -7.69 -1.90 -7.23
CA HIS A 94 -8.92 -1.14 -7.10
C HIS A 94 -8.69 0.34 -7.45
N HIS A 95 -9.57 0.90 -8.30
CA HIS A 95 -9.55 2.32 -8.62
C HIS A 95 -10.35 3.09 -7.57
N ALA A 96 -9.69 3.52 -6.52
CA ALA A 96 -10.31 4.24 -5.41
C ALA A 96 -9.28 5.05 -4.61
N ASP A 97 -9.75 6.09 -3.93
CA ASP A 97 -8.94 6.81 -2.94
C ASP A 97 -8.88 5.98 -1.66
N THR A 98 -7.71 5.54 -1.28
CA THR A 98 -7.45 4.70 -0.11
C THR A 98 -7.94 5.32 1.20
N LEU A 99 -7.85 6.64 1.32
CA LEU A 99 -8.27 7.32 2.54
C LEU A 99 -9.78 7.61 2.58
N GLU A 100 -10.45 7.58 1.42
CA GLU A 100 -11.91 7.73 1.28
C GLU A 100 -12.63 6.39 1.30
N SER A 101 -12.06 5.36 0.67
CA SER A 101 -12.62 4.03 0.53
C SER A 101 -11.84 3.04 1.36
N ASP A 102 -12.50 2.40 2.29
CA ASP A 102 -11.91 1.37 3.16
C ASP A 102 -11.88 0.00 2.46
N TRP A 103 -11.32 -0.05 1.27
CA TRP A 103 -10.99 -1.28 0.57
C TRP A 103 -9.53 -1.67 0.89
N PRO A 104 -9.20 -2.96 1.02
CA PRO A 104 -9.96 -4.17 0.66
C PRO A 104 -10.72 -4.83 1.81
N ASP A 105 -11.31 -4.12 2.66
CA ASP A 105 -12.14 -4.65 3.74
C ASP A 105 -13.47 -3.92 3.87
N GLY A 106 -14.12 -4.11 4.96
CA GLY A 106 -15.37 -3.48 5.29
C GLY A 106 -15.98 -4.03 6.57
N VAL A 107 -17.13 -3.49 6.91
CA VAL A 107 -17.93 -3.99 8.00
C VAL A 107 -18.89 -5.06 7.47
N ILE A 108 -18.73 -6.31 7.92
CA ILE A 108 -19.63 -7.41 7.62
C ILE A 108 -20.45 -7.73 8.88
N GLU A 109 -21.78 -7.65 8.77
CA GLU A 109 -22.70 -7.90 9.89
C GLU A 109 -22.38 -7.05 11.14
N GLY A 110 -21.95 -5.81 10.94
CA GLY A 110 -21.58 -4.90 12.01
C GLY A 110 -20.23 -5.18 12.68
N LYS A 111 -19.45 -6.11 12.13
CA LYS A 111 -18.09 -6.41 12.60
C LYS A 111 -17.06 -5.87 11.63
N ASP A 112 -16.02 -5.29 12.20
CA ASP A 112 -14.82 -4.93 11.48
C ASP A 112 -14.09 -6.19 11.01
N THR A 113 -13.89 -6.30 9.69
CA THR A 113 -13.32 -7.51 9.05
C THR A 113 -12.25 -7.13 8.04
N PRO A 114 -11.12 -6.58 8.52
CA PRO A 114 -10.05 -6.17 7.63
C PRO A 114 -9.46 -7.35 6.85
N ARG A 115 -9.19 -7.13 5.57
CA ARG A 115 -8.35 -8.06 4.82
C ARG A 115 -6.89 -7.80 5.21
N MET A 116 -6.24 -8.85 5.68
CA MET A 116 -4.86 -8.78 6.17
C MET A 116 -3.89 -9.37 5.15
N PHE A 117 -2.73 -8.74 5.01
CA PHE A 117 -1.69 -9.11 4.04
C PHE A 117 -0.39 -9.53 4.72
N ASP A 118 0.40 -10.36 4.02
CA ASP A 118 1.71 -10.81 4.49
C ASP A 118 2.76 -9.71 4.37
N ALA A 119 2.67 -8.89 3.33
CA ALA A 119 3.52 -7.73 3.13
C ALA A 119 2.71 -6.53 2.65
N VAL A 120 2.85 -5.41 3.34
CA VAL A 120 2.26 -4.13 2.96
C VAL A 120 3.37 -3.13 2.67
N MET A 121 3.29 -2.49 1.52
CA MET A 121 4.29 -1.52 1.08
C MET A 121 3.62 -0.26 0.57
N ALA A 122 4.24 0.89 0.75
CA ALA A 122 3.74 2.13 0.18
C ALA A 122 4.84 3.18 -0.04
N ASN A 123 4.70 3.91 -1.14
CA ASN A 123 5.30 5.22 -1.33
C ASN A 123 4.16 6.21 -1.60
N PRO A 124 3.41 6.63 -0.55
CA PRO A 124 2.24 7.49 -0.73
C PRO A 124 2.63 8.91 -1.12
N PRO A 125 1.70 9.71 -1.66
CA PRO A 125 1.94 11.10 -1.93
C PRO A 125 2.23 11.86 -0.62
N TYR A 126 3.39 12.53 -0.56
CA TYR A 126 3.84 13.21 0.66
C TYR A 126 2.99 14.42 0.99
N SER A 127 2.65 14.55 2.26
CA SER A 127 1.85 15.67 2.79
C SER A 127 0.58 15.93 1.98
N ALA A 128 -0.06 14.89 1.48
CA ALA A 128 -1.28 15.00 0.71
C ALA A 128 -2.42 15.58 1.56
N HIS A 129 -3.28 16.34 0.90
CA HIS A 129 -4.54 16.76 1.49
C HIS A 129 -5.56 15.62 1.41
N TRP A 130 -6.32 15.43 2.47
CA TRP A 130 -7.37 14.43 2.51
C TRP A 130 -8.58 14.91 3.31
N ASN A 131 -9.71 14.23 3.16
CA ASN A 131 -10.91 14.53 3.93
C ASN A 131 -10.87 13.75 5.26
N ASN A 132 -10.52 14.42 6.34
CA ASN A 132 -10.43 13.83 7.68
C ASN A 132 -11.69 14.03 8.54
N LYS A 133 -12.78 14.57 7.97
CA LYS A 133 -14.03 14.81 8.69
C LYS A 133 -14.77 13.49 8.89
N ASP A 134 -15.40 13.36 10.05
CA ASP A 134 -16.26 12.22 10.41
C ASP A 134 -15.53 10.86 10.29
N ARG A 135 -14.22 10.84 10.66
CA ARG A 135 -13.36 9.66 10.63
C ARG A 135 -13.02 9.12 12.02
N GLU A 136 -13.64 9.65 13.07
CA GLU A 136 -13.37 9.28 14.45
C GLU A 136 -13.70 7.82 14.74
N ASP A 137 -14.74 7.30 14.07
CA ASP A 137 -15.18 5.90 14.17
C ASP A 137 -14.56 4.96 13.13
N ASP A 138 -13.71 5.49 12.24
CA ASP A 138 -13.01 4.68 11.23
C ASP A 138 -12.05 3.73 11.95
N PRO A 139 -12.19 2.40 11.78
CA PRO A 139 -11.42 1.42 12.54
C PRO A 139 -9.90 1.55 12.34
N ARG A 140 -9.46 2.11 11.22
CA ARG A 140 -8.04 2.37 10.93
C ARG A 140 -7.43 3.44 11.84
N PHE A 141 -8.23 4.40 12.31
CA PHE A 141 -7.74 5.62 12.98
C PHE A 141 -8.21 5.76 14.42
N ARG A 142 -9.33 5.12 14.81
CA ARG A 142 -9.98 5.32 16.11
C ARG A 142 -9.08 5.14 17.33
N GLU A 143 -8.05 4.28 17.25
CA GLU A 143 -7.14 4.01 18.37
C GLU A 143 -5.96 4.99 18.46
N TYR A 144 -5.53 5.53 17.33
CA TYR A 144 -4.30 6.31 17.20
C TYR A 144 -4.55 7.78 16.89
N GLY A 145 -5.81 8.14 16.59
CA GLY A 145 -6.20 9.50 16.22
C GLY A 145 -6.11 9.76 14.72
N ILE A 146 -6.57 10.95 14.35
CA ILE A 146 -6.77 11.36 12.96
C ILE A 146 -5.69 12.36 12.57
N ALA A 147 -4.97 12.08 11.49
CA ALA A 147 -3.97 12.97 10.94
C ALA A 147 -4.61 14.28 10.43
N PRO A 148 -3.86 15.42 10.47
CA PRO A 148 -4.35 16.68 9.98
C PRO A 148 -4.78 16.64 8.52
N LYS A 149 -5.82 17.42 8.16
CA LYS A 149 -6.36 17.50 6.78
C LYS A 149 -5.29 17.77 5.72
N THR A 150 -4.24 18.48 6.05
CA THR A 150 -3.17 18.89 5.13
C THR A 150 -1.97 17.95 5.08
N LYS A 151 -2.01 16.84 5.84
CA LYS A 151 -0.87 15.91 6.00
C LYS A 151 -1.37 14.49 6.26
N ALA A 152 -1.64 13.77 5.18
CA ALA A 152 -2.15 12.41 5.24
C ALA A 152 -1.10 11.33 5.55
N ASP A 153 0.16 11.71 5.79
CA ASP A 153 1.28 10.76 5.91
C ASP A 153 1.02 9.66 6.95
N TYR A 154 0.59 10.05 8.15
CA TYR A 154 0.25 9.08 9.20
C TYR A 154 -1.03 8.29 8.92
N SER A 155 -1.98 8.84 8.17
CA SER A 155 -3.18 8.09 7.78
C SER A 155 -2.83 6.93 6.85
N PHE A 156 -1.88 7.11 5.94
CA PHE A 156 -1.35 6.00 5.13
C PHE A 156 -0.60 4.98 5.98
N LEU A 157 0.20 5.41 6.96
CA LEU A 157 0.89 4.49 7.87
C LEU A 157 -0.11 3.65 8.66
N LEU A 158 -1.12 4.27 9.26
CA LEU A 158 -2.15 3.58 10.04
C LEU A 158 -2.96 2.62 9.16
N HIS A 159 -3.30 3.02 7.93
CA HIS A 159 -3.93 2.14 6.96
C HIS A 159 -3.06 0.92 6.64
N CYS A 160 -1.77 1.10 6.40
CA CYS A 160 -0.85 -0.01 6.18
C CYS A 160 -0.79 -0.98 7.37
N LEU A 161 -0.69 -0.44 8.60
CA LEU A 161 -0.67 -1.25 9.82
C LEU A 161 -1.97 -2.02 10.02
N TYR A 162 -3.10 -1.37 9.79
CA TYR A 162 -4.43 -1.97 9.91
C TYR A 162 -4.62 -3.19 9.01
N HIS A 163 -4.04 -3.18 7.82
CA HIS A 163 -4.12 -4.27 6.85
C HIS A 163 -2.98 -5.28 6.92
N THR A 164 -2.14 -5.24 7.95
CA THR A 164 -1.00 -6.14 8.07
C THR A 164 -1.30 -7.31 9.00
N LYS A 165 -1.08 -8.55 8.55
CA LYS A 165 -1.17 -9.75 9.40
C LYS A 165 -0.24 -9.64 10.61
N GLU A 166 -0.57 -10.33 11.70
CA GLU A 166 0.27 -10.38 12.91
C GLU A 166 1.72 -10.80 12.58
N SER A 167 1.91 -11.76 11.69
CA SER A 167 3.22 -12.18 11.19
C SER A 167 3.69 -11.39 9.96
N GLY A 168 2.89 -10.44 9.49
CA GLY A 168 3.16 -9.63 8.30
C GLY A 168 4.23 -8.56 8.54
N ARG A 169 4.57 -7.82 7.48
CA ARG A 169 5.53 -6.72 7.55
C ARG A 169 5.04 -5.52 6.76
N VAL A 170 5.41 -4.34 7.25
CA VAL A 170 5.16 -3.05 6.58
C VAL A 170 6.49 -2.41 6.21
N ALA A 171 6.55 -1.86 5.00
CA ALA A 171 7.59 -0.94 4.58
C ALA A 171 6.94 0.27 3.90
N ILE A 172 7.12 1.46 4.46
CA ILE A 172 6.53 2.70 3.95
C ILE A 172 7.60 3.78 3.83
N ILE A 173 7.54 4.53 2.73
CA ILE A 173 8.39 5.70 2.52
C ILE A 173 7.61 6.93 2.97
N LEU A 174 8.18 7.68 3.88
CA LEU A 174 7.57 8.91 4.40
C LEU A 174 8.56 10.07 4.32
N PRO A 175 8.07 11.32 4.26
CA PRO A 175 8.96 12.46 4.29
C PRO A 175 9.69 12.50 5.64
N HIS A 176 11.00 12.81 5.60
CA HIS A 176 11.86 12.88 6.78
C HIS A 176 11.26 13.69 7.95
N GLY A 177 10.50 14.75 7.64
CA GLY A 177 9.86 15.59 8.65
C GLY A 177 8.87 14.87 9.57
N VAL A 178 8.34 13.70 9.22
CA VAL A 178 7.39 12.97 10.08
C VAL A 178 7.99 12.60 11.43
N LEU A 179 9.30 12.34 11.48
CA LEU A 179 10.00 11.95 12.71
C LEU A 179 10.10 13.07 13.76
N PHE A 180 9.79 14.31 13.39
CA PHE A 180 9.95 15.49 14.23
C PHE A 180 8.65 16.29 14.39
N ARG A 181 7.54 15.75 13.93
CA ARG A 181 6.24 16.39 14.07
C ARG A 181 5.75 16.25 15.51
N GLY A 182 5.20 17.36 16.01
CA GLY A 182 4.57 17.42 17.34
C GLY A 182 3.10 17.81 17.22
N ALA A 183 2.49 18.20 18.31
CA ALA A 183 1.07 18.56 18.44
C ALA A 183 0.14 17.38 18.08
N ALA A 184 -0.76 17.55 17.10
CA ALA A 184 -1.72 16.50 16.71
C ALA A 184 -1.10 15.28 16.03
N GLU A 185 0.19 15.30 15.70
CA GLU A 185 0.91 14.22 15.02
C GLU A 185 2.04 13.62 15.90
N GLY A 186 2.25 14.14 17.11
CA GLY A 186 3.31 13.73 18.03
C GLY A 186 2.86 12.83 19.18
#